data_f5bfd2a3359fd3e7e06544bcfb87fec1
#
_entry.id   f5bfd2a3359fd3e7e06544bcfb87fec1
#
_cell.length_a   1.000
_cell.length_b   1.000
_cell.length_c   1.000
_cell.angle_alpha   90.00
_cell.angle_beta   90.00
_cell.angle_gamma   90.00
#
_symmetry.space_group_name_H-M   'P 1'
#
loop_
_entity.id
_entity.type
_entity.pdbx_description
1 polymer ?
#
loop_
_entity_poly.entity_id
_entity_poly.type
_entity_poly.pdbx_seq_one_letter_code
_entity_poly.pdbx_strand_id
1 'polypeptide(L)'
;YYKNLLKSGLRMVSPACRQDAVFSWLDEFNYKAIDENIRIDVIAVHWYDWNSNPQNSPNANPQDVYNRFVNYLGAVHQMYGLPIWITEFNANRHRNEWVHRQFLQMALPFLEETDYIERYSFFPPTTQVADFFDENNNLTQIGELYYNFGSTESVTDGRYISPSNLNFEDYDFEQTECNPDDQFLSINSSEIIERISIYPNPSTDFINIDSNQEIWKLQIIKMNGEKINVLPVSKNIDVSFLSNGIYILNFNNYFFKFIKK
;
A
#
# COMPACT_ATOMS: atom_id res chain seq x y z
N TYR A 1 10.16 -4.19 -18.90
CA TYR A 1 9.21 -3.10 -19.20
C TYR A 1 9.47 -1.87 -18.31
N TYR A 2 9.52 -1.98 -16.96
CA TYR A 2 9.67 -0.86 -16.03
C TYR A 2 10.91 0.00 -16.29
N LYS A 3 12.07 -0.59 -16.61
CA LYS A 3 13.29 0.16 -16.95
C LYS A 3 13.09 1.13 -18.13
N ASN A 4 12.24 0.75 -19.09
CA ASN A 4 11.93 1.64 -20.22
C ASN A 4 10.93 2.74 -19.80
N LEU A 5 10.01 2.44 -18.87
CA LEU A 5 9.06 3.43 -18.37
C LEU A 5 9.74 4.50 -17.49
N LEU A 6 10.82 4.16 -16.81
CA LEU A 6 11.61 5.14 -16.04
C LEU A 6 12.09 6.32 -16.91
N LYS A 7 12.35 6.07 -18.21
CA LYS A 7 12.77 7.12 -19.15
C LYS A 7 11.69 8.17 -19.42
N SER A 8 10.44 7.90 -19.07
CA SER A 8 9.34 8.87 -19.21
C SER A 8 9.39 10.00 -18.18
N GLY A 9 10.18 9.89 -17.12
CA GLY A 9 10.17 10.82 -16.00
C GLY A 9 8.90 10.81 -15.15
N LEU A 10 7.90 9.99 -15.50
CA LEU A 10 6.64 9.88 -14.77
C LEU A 10 6.84 9.10 -13.45
N ARG A 11 5.94 9.35 -12.49
CA ARG A 11 5.87 8.54 -11.26
C ARG A 11 5.55 7.09 -11.60
N MET A 12 6.29 6.20 -10.98
CA MET A 12 6.16 4.77 -11.19
C MET A 12 5.19 4.17 -10.18
N VAL A 13 4.11 3.60 -10.68
CA VAL A 13 3.12 2.91 -9.86
C VAL A 13 3.41 1.41 -9.90
N SER A 14 3.33 0.73 -8.76
CA SER A 14 3.48 -0.73 -8.73
C SER A 14 2.39 -1.41 -9.56
N PRO A 15 2.57 -2.67 -9.98
CA PRO A 15 1.44 -3.44 -10.48
C PRO A 15 0.37 -3.54 -9.39
N ALA A 16 -0.89 -3.28 -9.73
CA ALA A 16 -2.00 -3.57 -8.85
C ALA A 16 -2.23 -5.08 -8.78
N CYS A 17 -2.33 -5.61 -7.59
CA CYS A 17 -2.52 -7.04 -7.39
C CYS A 17 -3.74 -7.32 -6.49
N ARG A 18 -4.17 -8.58 -6.48
CA ARG A 18 -5.25 -9.00 -5.59
C ARG A 18 -4.90 -8.71 -4.13
N GLN A 19 -5.91 -8.45 -3.32
CA GLN A 19 -5.81 -8.14 -1.90
C GLN A 19 -4.88 -9.08 -1.12
N ASP A 20 -4.95 -10.38 -1.37
CA ASP A 20 -4.15 -11.40 -0.70
C ASP A 20 -2.69 -11.47 -1.18
N ALA A 21 -2.40 -10.94 -2.37
CA ALA A 21 -1.08 -11.00 -2.98
C ALA A 21 -0.17 -9.80 -2.61
N VAL A 22 -0.71 -8.78 -1.96
CA VAL A 22 0.04 -7.56 -1.58
C VAL A 22 1.19 -7.89 -0.62
N PHE A 23 0.94 -8.76 0.35
CA PHE A 23 1.94 -9.13 1.37
C PHE A 23 2.84 -10.31 0.98
N SER A 24 2.79 -10.75 -0.27
CA SER A 24 3.59 -11.85 -0.79
C SER A 24 4.16 -11.55 -2.17
N TRP A 25 3.36 -11.62 -3.22
CA TRP A 25 3.82 -11.42 -4.59
C TRP A 25 4.30 -10.00 -4.85
N LEU A 26 3.57 -8.98 -4.37
CA LEU A 26 3.97 -7.57 -4.53
C LEU A 26 5.22 -7.25 -3.72
N ASP A 27 5.38 -7.86 -2.55
CA ASP A 27 6.59 -7.77 -1.75
C ASP A 27 7.82 -8.32 -2.50
N GLU A 28 7.68 -9.50 -3.11
CA GLU A 28 8.73 -10.08 -3.96
C GLU A 28 9.03 -9.19 -5.17
N PHE A 29 8.00 -8.65 -5.81
CA PHE A 29 8.16 -7.70 -6.92
C PHE A 29 8.92 -6.45 -6.48
N ASN A 30 8.53 -5.83 -5.38
CA ASN A 30 9.16 -4.62 -4.85
C ASN A 30 10.62 -4.88 -4.47
N TYR A 31 10.91 -6.02 -3.86
CA TYR A 31 12.28 -6.42 -3.56
C TYR A 31 13.14 -6.52 -4.84
N LYS A 32 12.62 -7.18 -5.88
CA LYS A 32 13.31 -7.27 -7.18
C LYS A 32 13.47 -5.90 -7.85
N ALA A 33 12.48 -5.03 -7.72
CA ALA A 33 12.56 -3.67 -8.26
C ALA A 33 13.71 -2.89 -7.60
N ILE A 34 13.84 -2.98 -6.28
CA ILE A 34 14.94 -2.35 -5.52
C ILE A 34 16.30 -2.93 -5.97
N ASP A 35 16.42 -4.25 -6.06
CA ASP A 35 17.66 -4.93 -6.48
C ASP A 35 18.10 -4.53 -7.91
N GLU A 36 17.13 -4.26 -8.77
CA GLU A 36 17.34 -3.82 -10.16
C GLU A 36 17.43 -2.29 -10.32
N ASN A 37 17.44 -1.52 -9.21
CA ASN A 37 17.38 -0.06 -9.17
C ASN A 37 16.19 0.52 -9.97
N ILE A 38 15.04 -0.13 -9.86
CA ILE A 38 13.79 0.35 -10.45
C ILE A 38 13.02 1.09 -9.35
N ARG A 39 12.81 2.38 -9.54
CA ARG A 39 12.02 3.21 -8.64
C ARG A 39 10.54 2.82 -8.69
N ILE A 40 9.92 2.69 -7.53
CA ILE A 40 8.47 2.61 -7.35
C ILE A 40 8.06 3.76 -6.44
N ASP A 41 7.16 4.61 -6.89
CA ASP A 41 6.75 5.83 -6.18
C ASP A 41 5.40 5.68 -5.49
N VAL A 42 4.59 4.73 -5.91
CA VAL A 42 3.23 4.50 -5.43
C VAL A 42 2.93 3.01 -5.41
N ILE A 43 2.26 2.55 -4.38
CA ILE A 43 1.72 1.18 -4.29
C ILE A 43 0.28 1.16 -4.76
N ALA A 44 0.00 0.40 -5.81
CA ALA A 44 -1.36 0.17 -6.29
C ALA A 44 -1.96 -1.10 -5.71
N VAL A 45 -3.20 -1.01 -5.24
CA VAL A 45 -3.88 -2.14 -4.58
C VAL A 45 -5.32 -2.28 -5.03
N HIS A 46 -5.84 -3.52 -4.93
CA HIS A 46 -7.26 -3.82 -4.99
C HIS A 46 -7.75 -4.30 -3.63
N TRP A 47 -9.00 -3.98 -3.29
CA TRP A 47 -9.62 -4.48 -2.07
C TRP A 47 -11.10 -4.78 -2.25
N TYR A 48 -11.51 -6.01 -1.90
CA TYR A 48 -12.86 -6.52 -2.11
C TYR A 48 -13.43 -7.26 -0.90
N ASP A 49 -12.88 -7.11 0.28
CA ASP A 49 -13.29 -7.82 1.49
C ASP A 49 -13.44 -9.35 1.28
N TRP A 50 -12.45 -9.96 0.63
CA TRP A 50 -12.42 -11.41 0.41
C TRP A 50 -12.01 -12.14 1.68
N ASN A 51 -12.93 -12.24 2.63
CA ASN A 51 -12.76 -13.03 3.83
C ASN A 51 -13.68 -14.24 3.83
N SER A 52 -13.34 -15.23 4.66
CA SER A 52 -14.14 -16.42 4.85
C SER A 52 -15.51 -16.09 5.49
N ASN A 53 -16.44 -17.02 5.41
CA ASN A 53 -17.70 -16.97 6.12
C ASN A 53 -17.47 -16.77 7.65
N PRO A 54 -18.22 -15.91 8.36
CA PRO A 54 -19.44 -15.22 7.95
C PRO A 54 -19.24 -13.88 7.22
N GLN A 55 -18.02 -13.41 7.03
CA GLN A 55 -17.70 -12.11 6.45
C GLN A 55 -18.23 -11.94 5.01
N ASN A 56 -18.43 -13.05 4.31
CA ASN A 56 -18.99 -13.07 2.96
C ASN A 56 -20.53 -13.20 2.95
N SER A 57 -21.20 -13.04 4.08
CA SER A 57 -22.67 -13.05 4.13
C SER A 57 -23.26 -11.75 3.53
N PRO A 58 -24.46 -11.77 2.93
CA PRO A 58 -25.09 -10.57 2.39
C PRO A 58 -25.31 -9.47 3.43
N ASN A 59 -25.54 -9.83 4.69
CA ASN A 59 -25.85 -8.95 5.80
C ASN A 59 -24.67 -8.76 6.76
N ALA A 60 -23.45 -8.74 6.26
CA ALA A 60 -22.28 -8.46 7.08
C ALA A 60 -22.43 -7.11 7.80
N ASN A 61 -21.84 -6.99 8.99
CA ASN A 61 -21.80 -5.72 9.68
C ASN A 61 -20.92 -4.72 8.90
N PRO A 62 -21.45 -3.59 8.43
CA PRO A 62 -20.68 -2.61 7.66
C PRO A 62 -19.48 -2.05 8.41
N GLN A 63 -19.56 -1.90 9.74
CA GLN A 63 -18.45 -1.43 10.56
C GLN A 63 -17.29 -2.41 10.54
N ASP A 64 -17.56 -3.71 10.56
CA ASP A 64 -16.52 -4.73 10.48
C ASP A 64 -15.87 -4.76 9.10
N VAL A 65 -16.66 -4.56 8.04
CA VAL A 65 -16.15 -4.40 6.67
C VAL A 65 -15.21 -3.20 6.58
N TYR A 66 -15.64 -2.06 7.11
CA TYR A 66 -14.85 -0.83 7.16
C TYR A 66 -13.56 -1.02 7.97
N ASN A 67 -13.63 -1.64 9.14
CA ASN A 67 -12.45 -1.87 9.98
C ASN A 67 -11.42 -2.76 9.26
N ARG A 68 -11.85 -3.78 8.51
CA ARG A 68 -10.95 -4.61 7.71
C ARG A 68 -10.29 -3.81 6.58
N PHE A 69 -11.04 -2.92 5.94
CA PHE A 69 -10.52 -2.02 4.90
C PHE A 69 -9.43 -1.11 5.44
N VAL A 70 -9.71 -0.38 6.51
CA VAL A 70 -8.75 0.52 7.16
C VAL A 70 -7.50 -0.23 7.63
N ASN A 71 -7.69 -1.38 8.29
CA ASN A 71 -6.58 -2.19 8.76
C ASN A 71 -5.71 -2.71 7.60
N TYR A 72 -6.32 -3.10 6.48
CA TYR A 72 -5.60 -3.53 5.30
C TYR A 72 -4.74 -2.40 4.73
N LEU A 73 -5.31 -1.21 4.51
CA LEU A 73 -4.58 -0.07 3.97
C LEU A 73 -3.46 0.40 4.90
N GLY A 74 -3.72 0.44 6.20
CA GLY A 74 -2.70 0.73 7.20
C GLY A 74 -1.55 -0.27 7.18
N ALA A 75 -1.84 -1.56 7.04
CA ALA A 75 -0.81 -2.60 6.94
C ALA A 75 0.00 -2.50 5.64
N VAL A 76 -0.64 -2.16 4.51
CA VAL A 76 0.05 -1.90 3.24
C VAL A 76 0.98 -0.71 3.38
N HIS A 77 0.48 0.42 3.90
CA HIS A 77 1.31 1.60 4.10
C HIS A 77 2.46 1.34 5.07
N GLN A 78 2.20 0.63 6.16
CA GLN A 78 3.24 0.24 7.12
C GLN A 78 4.35 -0.62 6.46
N MET A 79 3.98 -1.47 5.50
CA MET A 79 4.93 -2.38 4.84
C MET A 79 5.81 -1.66 3.81
N TYR A 80 5.22 -0.78 3.01
CA TYR A 80 5.91 -0.18 1.87
C TYR A 80 6.41 1.24 2.12
N GLY A 81 5.80 1.98 3.07
CA GLY A 81 6.15 3.38 3.35
C GLY A 81 5.86 4.35 2.21
N LEU A 82 5.11 3.92 1.19
CA LEU A 82 4.80 4.69 -0.01
C LEU A 82 3.32 5.10 -0.03
N PRO A 83 2.96 6.16 -0.76
CA PRO A 83 1.56 6.49 -1.03
C PRO A 83 0.83 5.33 -1.70
N ILE A 84 -0.48 5.25 -1.46
CA ILE A 84 -1.33 4.18 -1.98
C ILE A 84 -2.31 4.73 -3.01
N TRP A 85 -2.43 4.03 -4.15
CA TRP A 85 -3.55 4.16 -5.07
C TRP A 85 -4.43 2.92 -4.96
N ILE A 86 -5.68 3.12 -4.57
CA ILE A 86 -6.66 2.05 -4.53
C ILE A 86 -7.36 2.01 -5.88
N THR A 87 -6.82 1.21 -6.79
CA THR A 87 -7.28 1.16 -8.18
C THR A 87 -8.63 0.49 -8.33
N GLU A 88 -9.00 -0.36 -7.36
CA GLU A 88 -10.32 -0.99 -7.30
C GLU A 88 -10.70 -1.29 -5.84
N PHE A 89 -11.92 -0.95 -5.43
CA PHE A 89 -12.44 -1.40 -4.15
C PHE A 89 -13.97 -1.46 -4.11
N ASN A 90 -14.51 -2.36 -3.33
CA ASN A 90 -15.89 -2.41 -2.88
C ASN A 90 -16.04 -3.34 -1.67
N ALA A 91 -17.26 -3.41 -1.10
CA ALA A 91 -17.53 -4.24 0.08
C ALA A 91 -17.75 -5.73 -0.25
N ASN A 92 -17.40 -6.23 -1.42
CA ASN A 92 -17.61 -7.57 -1.95
C ASN A 92 -18.98 -7.79 -2.61
N ARG A 93 -18.95 -8.48 -3.75
CA ARG A 93 -20.16 -8.81 -4.55
C ARG A 93 -21.23 -9.62 -3.80
N HIS A 94 -20.88 -10.26 -2.69
CA HIS A 94 -21.82 -11.06 -1.89
C HIS A 94 -22.55 -10.24 -0.82
N ARG A 95 -22.22 -8.96 -0.68
CA ARG A 95 -22.91 -8.04 0.23
C ARG A 95 -24.16 -7.48 -0.45
N ASN A 96 -25.16 -7.15 0.36
CA ASN A 96 -26.32 -6.41 -0.15
C ASN A 96 -26.01 -4.91 -0.31
N GLU A 97 -26.90 -4.20 -0.97
CA GLU A 97 -26.79 -2.76 -1.23
C GLU A 97 -26.62 -1.94 0.05
N TRP A 98 -27.35 -2.29 1.12
CA TRP A 98 -27.27 -1.58 2.39
C TRP A 98 -25.85 -1.65 2.99
N VAL A 99 -25.20 -2.81 2.94
CA VAL A 99 -23.82 -2.97 3.41
C VAL A 99 -22.86 -2.13 2.59
N HIS A 100 -22.98 -2.14 1.27
CA HIS A 100 -22.16 -1.31 0.39
C HIS A 100 -22.33 0.17 0.69
N ARG A 101 -23.55 0.64 0.85
CA ARG A 101 -23.84 2.04 1.14
C ARG A 101 -23.27 2.48 2.49
N GLN A 102 -23.50 1.69 3.55
CA GLN A 102 -22.98 2.01 4.88
C GLN A 102 -21.45 1.95 4.92
N PHE A 103 -20.84 0.97 4.26
CA PHE A 103 -19.41 0.90 4.10
C PHE A 103 -18.86 2.16 3.41
N LEU A 104 -19.46 2.55 2.28
CA LEU A 104 -18.98 3.68 1.50
C LEU A 104 -19.13 5.01 2.27
N GLN A 105 -20.20 5.19 3.06
CA GLN A 105 -20.38 6.35 3.93
C GLN A 105 -19.25 6.53 4.95
N MET A 106 -18.66 5.43 5.42
CA MET A 106 -17.53 5.47 6.34
C MET A 106 -16.19 5.54 5.60
N ALA A 107 -16.09 4.87 4.45
CA ALA A 107 -14.85 4.78 3.69
C ALA A 107 -14.46 6.11 3.03
N LEU A 108 -15.42 6.85 2.45
CA LEU A 108 -15.12 8.08 1.72
C LEU A 108 -14.44 9.15 2.59
N PRO A 109 -14.95 9.50 3.80
CA PRO A 109 -14.25 10.44 4.68
C PRO A 109 -12.83 9.95 5.04
N PHE A 110 -12.68 8.67 5.36
CA PHE A 110 -11.38 8.10 5.67
C PHE A 110 -10.39 8.22 4.50
N LEU A 111 -10.84 7.97 3.27
CA LEU A 111 -10.01 8.03 2.08
C LEU A 111 -9.55 9.46 1.77
N GLU A 112 -10.39 10.47 2.01
CA GLU A 112 -10.07 11.88 1.79
C GLU A 112 -9.18 12.48 2.91
N GLU A 113 -9.30 11.97 4.14
CA GLU A 113 -8.57 12.48 5.30
C GLU A 113 -7.22 11.77 5.54
N THR A 114 -6.94 10.68 4.82
CA THR A 114 -5.77 9.86 5.07
C THR A 114 -4.60 10.28 4.16
N ASP A 115 -3.56 10.84 4.71
CA ASP A 115 -2.41 11.44 4.01
C ASP A 115 -1.69 10.50 3.04
N TYR A 116 -1.69 9.21 3.32
CA TYR A 116 -1.02 8.22 2.46
C TYR A 116 -1.92 7.64 1.36
N ILE A 117 -3.19 8.02 1.30
CA ILE A 117 -4.10 7.65 0.19
C ILE A 117 -4.15 8.81 -0.79
N GLU A 118 -3.58 8.62 -1.98
CA GLU A 118 -3.58 9.68 -2.99
C GLU A 118 -4.73 9.56 -3.98
N ARG A 119 -5.15 8.34 -4.30
CA ARG A 119 -6.20 8.08 -5.29
C ARG A 119 -6.98 6.83 -4.93
N TYR A 120 -8.26 6.84 -5.28
CA TYR A 120 -9.11 5.67 -5.13
C TYR A 120 -10.14 5.60 -6.25
N SER A 121 -10.56 4.39 -6.60
CA SER A 121 -11.58 4.14 -7.61
C SER A 121 -12.53 3.04 -7.12
N PHE A 122 -13.78 3.37 -6.93
CA PHE A 122 -14.81 2.37 -6.64
C PHE A 122 -15.04 1.52 -7.88
N PHE A 123 -15.12 0.20 -7.69
CA PHE A 123 -15.38 -0.75 -8.76
C PHE A 123 -16.70 -1.48 -8.47
N PRO A 124 -17.78 -1.26 -9.26
CA PRO A 124 -19.06 -1.90 -9.02
C PRO A 124 -18.94 -3.42 -9.10
N PRO A 125 -19.55 -4.16 -8.17
CA PRO A 125 -19.58 -5.61 -8.26
C PRO A 125 -20.51 -6.07 -9.39
N THR A 126 -20.23 -7.22 -10.00
CA THR A 126 -20.98 -7.76 -11.14
C THR A 126 -22.43 -8.20 -10.84
N THR A 127 -22.89 -8.02 -9.60
CA THR A 127 -24.21 -8.47 -9.09
C THR A 127 -25.25 -7.37 -9.02
N GLN A 128 -24.97 -6.20 -9.57
CA GLN A 128 -25.87 -5.02 -9.59
C GLN A 128 -26.26 -4.49 -8.19
N VAL A 129 -25.60 -4.93 -7.13
CA VAL A 129 -25.92 -4.52 -5.75
C VAL A 129 -25.31 -3.19 -5.34
N ALA A 130 -24.40 -2.65 -6.15
CA ALA A 130 -23.70 -1.41 -5.85
C ALA A 130 -23.35 -0.62 -7.13
N ASP A 131 -24.18 -0.75 -8.16
CA ASP A 131 -24.05 0.02 -9.39
C ASP A 131 -24.35 1.50 -9.12
N PHE A 132 -23.63 2.38 -9.77
CA PHE A 132 -23.84 3.83 -9.65
C PHE A 132 -25.05 4.32 -10.45
N PHE A 133 -25.47 3.57 -11.46
CA PHE A 133 -26.58 3.91 -12.32
C PHE A 133 -27.60 2.77 -12.37
N ASP A 134 -28.86 3.12 -12.38
CA ASP A 134 -29.96 2.20 -12.62
C ASP A 134 -30.13 1.89 -14.13
N GLU A 135 -31.07 1.02 -14.46
CA GLU A 135 -31.40 0.64 -15.86
C GLU A 135 -31.84 1.83 -16.74
N ASN A 136 -32.24 2.94 -16.14
CA ASN A 136 -32.66 4.18 -16.84
C ASN A 136 -31.52 5.23 -16.88
N ASN A 137 -30.29 4.88 -16.46
CA ASN A 137 -29.15 5.77 -16.32
C ASN A 137 -29.33 6.89 -15.28
N ASN A 138 -30.21 6.72 -14.30
CA ASN A 138 -30.24 7.61 -13.14
C ASN A 138 -29.27 7.12 -12.08
N LEU A 139 -28.72 8.06 -11.28
CA LEU A 139 -27.91 7.68 -10.14
C LEU A 139 -28.70 6.85 -9.13
N THR A 140 -28.13 5.75 -8.69
CA THR A 140 -28.60 5.01 -7.52
C THR A 140 -28.24 5.74 -6.24
N GLN A 141 -28.73 5.28 -5.09
CA GLN A 141 -28.33 5.86 -3.80
C GLN A 141 -26.83 5.77 -3.53
N ILE A 142 -26.17 4.72 -4.02
CA ILE A 142 -24.71 4.56 -3.93
C ILE A 142 -24.02 5.52 -4.91
N GLY A 143 -24.56 5.64 -6.12
CA GLY A 143 -24.07 6.59 -7.11
C GLY A 143 -24.19 8.03 -6.63
N GLU A 144 -25.33 8.43 -6.04
CA GLU A 144 -25.52 9.75 -5.45
C GLU A 144 -24.54 10.02 -4.30
N LEU A 145 -24.33 9.03 -3.43
CA LEU A 145 -23.39 9.14 -2.31
C LEU A 145 -21.97 9.38 -2.83
N TYR A 146 -21.50 8.62 -3.80
CA TYR A 146 -20.17 8.76 -4.36
C TYR A 146 -20.00 10.07 -5.14
N TYR A 147 -20.99 10.42 -5.97
CA TYR A 147 -20.97 11.64 -6.79
C TYR A 147 -21.01 12.93 -5.96
N ASN A 148 -21.83 12.97 -4.90
CA ASN A 148 -22.00 14.17 -4.07
C ASN A 148 -20.95 14.29 -2.98
N PHE A 149 -20.15 13.27 -2.74
CA PHE A 149 -19.06 13.34 -1.80
C PHE A 149 -17.91 14.16 -2.43
N GLY A 150 -17.66 15.35 -1.92
CA GLY A 150 -16.60 16.20 -2.44
C GLY A 150 -15.23 15.53 -2.25
N SER A 151 -14.40 15.54 -3.29
CA SER A 151 -13.01 15.13 -3.17
C SER A 151 -12.15 16.31 -2.75
N THR A 152 -11.10 16.04 -1.97
CA THR A 152 -10.02 17.00 -1.72
C THR A 152 -9.33 17.33 -3.04
N GLU A 153 -8.87 18.56 -3.19
CA GLU A 153 -8.05 18.92 -4.35
C GLU A 153 -6.81 18.02 -4.37
N SER A 154 -6.53 17.41 -5.53
CA SER A 154 -5.29 16.66 -5.71
C SER A 154 -4.12 17.56 -5.38
N VAL A 155 -3.16 17.05 -4.61
CA VAL A 155 -1.97 17.81 -4.19
C VAL A 155 -1.33 18.47 -5.41
N THR A 156 -1.46 19.76 -5.50
CA THR A 156 -0.90 20.60 -6.58
C THR A 156 0.51 21.04 -6.20
N ASP A 157 1.40 20.11 -5.91
CA ASP A 157 2.80 20.44 -5.61
C ASP A 157 3.65 20.75 -6.87
N GLY A 158 2.98 21.11 -7.96
CA GLY A 158 3.63 21.39 -9.25
C GLY A 158 3.97 20.15 -10.07
N ARG A 159 3.68 18.94 -9.57
CA ARG A 159 3.91 17.67 -10.27
C ARG A 159 2.73 17.22 -11.12
N TYR A 160 1.61 17.90 -11.05
CA TYR A 160 0.47 17.62 -11.90
C TYR A 160 0.63 18.36 -13.23
N ILE A 161 1.16 17.68 -14.22
CA ILE A 161 1.06 18.16 -15.60
C ILE A 161 -0.35 17.81 -16.09
N SER A 162 -1.20 18.82 -16.24
CA SER A 162 -2.52 18.61 -16.84
C SER A 162 -2.35 17.94 -18.22
N PRO A 163 -3.09 16.86 -18.53
CA PRO A 163 -3.04 16.26 -19.86
C PRO A 163 -3.26 17.25 -21.02
N SER A 164 -4.00 18.31 -20.78
CA SER A 164 -4.21 19.38 -21.76
C SER A 164 -2.97 20.26 -22.04
N ASN A 165 -1.97 20.20 -21.17
CA ASN A 165 -0.72 20.94 -21.31
C ASN A 165 0.45 20.06 -21.76
N LEU A 166 0.21 18.75 -21.95
CA LEU A 166 1.18 17.84 -22.52
C LEU A 166 1.23 18.03 -24.03
N ASN A 167 2.19 18.80 -24.50
CA ASN A 167 2.54 18.77 -25.92
C ASN A 167 3.53 17.63 -26.14
N PHE A 168 3.03 16.48 -26.55
CA PHE A 168 3.86 15.28 -26.77
C PHE A 168 4.91 15.46 -27.86
N GLU A 169 4.79 16.48 -28.71
CA GLU A 169 5.76 16.81 -29.75
C GLU A 169 7.04 17.46 -29.19
N ASP A 170 6.95 18.07 -27.99
CA ASP A 170 8.09 18.69 -27.30
C ASP A 170 8.77 17.74 -26.29
N TYR A 171 8.29 16.50 -26.16
CA TYR A 171 8.85 15.54 -25.23
C TYR A 171 9.99 14.78 -25.88
N ASP A 172 11.21 15.19 -25.61
CA ASP A 172 12.40 14.44 -25.98
C ASP A 172 12.59 13.28 -24.99
N PHE A 173 12.00 12.13 -25.33
CA PHE A 173 12.09 10.91 -24.50
C PHE A 173 13.52 10.36 -24.36
N GLU A 174 14.48 10.89 -25.11
CA GLU A 174 15.88 10.47 -24.99
C GLU A 174 16.62 11.22 -23.87
N GLN A 175 16.10 12.35 -23.38
CA GLN A 175 16.75 13.13 -22.33
C GLN A 175 16.31 12.79 -20.91
N THR A 176 15.39 11.88 -20.71
CA THR A 176 14.97 11.43 -19.38
C THR A 176 15.82 10.29 -18.84
N GLU A 177 17.13 10.40 -18.88
CA GLU A 177 17.90 9.79 -17.80
C GLU A 177 17.47 10.49 -16.52
N CYS A 178 17.08 9.72 -15.49
CA CYS A 178 16.80 10.30 -14.19
C CYS A 178 17.98 11.20 -13.83
N ASN A 179 17.79 12.52 -13.97
CA ASN A 179 18.80 13.45 -13.54
C ASN A 179 18.88 13.30 -12.01
N PRO A 180 19.99 12.84 -11.44
CA PRO A 180 20.15 12.76 -10.00
C PRO A 180 19.96 14.10 -9.28
N ASP A 181 19.96 15.21 -10.04
CA ASP A 181 19.71 16.55 -9.55
C ASP A 181 18.24 16.99 -9.63
N ASP A 182 17.33 16.15 -10.12
CA ASP A 182 15.89 16.40 -9.99
C ASP A 182 15.50 16.28 -8.51
N GLN A 183 15.58 17.41 -7.83
CA GLN A 183 15.36 17.58 -6.39
C GLN A 183 13.95 17.23 -5.91
N PHE A 184 13.09 16.69 -6.77
CA PHE A 184 11.70 16.43 -6.45
C PHE A 184 11.41 15.06 -5.83
N LEU A 185 12.39 14.15 -5.80
CA LEU A 185 12.34 12.89 -5.07
C LEU A 185 13.72 12.49 -4.53
N SER A 186 14.59 13.44 -4.31
CA SER A 186 15.73 13.16 -3.47
C SER A 186 15.23 13.11 -2.01
N ILE A 187 14.89 11.96 -1.55
CA ILE A 187 15.57 11.49 -0.34
C ILE A 187 17.01 11.89 -0.62
N ASN A 188 17.53 12.90 0.10
CA ASN A 188 18.90 13.36 -0.06
C ASN A 188 19.81 12.14 -0.21
N SER A 189 20.21 11.82 -1.44
CA SER A 189 21.09 10.70 -1.74
C SER A 189 22.53 10.94 -1.32
N SER A 190 22.76 12.02 -0.57
CA SER A 190 24.00 12.23 0.18
C SER A 190 24.00 11.54 1.54
N GLU A 191 22.88 11.04 2.04
CA GLU A 191 22.91 9.98 3.01
C GLU A 191 23.11 8.69 2.22
N ILE A 192 24.30 8.15 2.30
CA ILE A 192 24.63 6.76 2.00
C ILE A 192 23.44 5.95 2.56
N ILE A 193 22.58 5.41 1.69
CA ILE A 193 21.55 4.46 2.13
C ILE A 193 22.37 3.31 2.66
N GLU A 194 22.61 3.34 3.96
CA GLU A 194 23.26 2.24 4.64
C GLU A 194 22.40 1.03 4.38
N ARG A 195 22.95 0.06 3.67
CA ARG A 195 22.29 -1.22 3.43
C ARG A 195 22.03 -1.85 4.78
N ILE A 196 20.80 -1.71 5.25
CA ILE A 196 20.36 -2.44 6.43
C ILE A 196 19.80 -3.77 5.94
N SER A 197 20.33 -4.86 6.46
CA SER A 197 19.81 -6.19 6.15
C SER A 197 19.72 -7.03 7.41
N ILE A 198 18.87 -8.07 7.36
CA ILE A 198 18.74 -9.04 8.46
C ILE A 198 19.03 -10.44 7.95
N TYR A 199 19.76 -11.22 8.75
CA TYR A 199 20.08 -12.61 8.44
C TYR A 199 20.34 -13.45 9.70
N PRO A 200 20.16 -14.79 9.62
CA PRO A 200 19.54 -15.53 8.52
C PRO A 200 18.02 -15.29 8.45
N ASN A 201 17.46 -15.41 7.27
CA ASN A 201 16.01 -15.42 7.07
C ASN A 201 15.67 -16.49 6.02
N PRO A 202 15.01 -17.61 6.38
CA PRO A 202 14.43 -17.96 7.70
C PRO A 202 15.47 -18.13 8.83
N SER A 203 14.99 -17.90 10.08
CA SER A 203 15.79 -18.00 11.31
C SER A 203 15.24 -19.06 12.27
N THR A 204 16.13 -19.72 13.03
CA THR A 204 15.75 -20.58 14.17
C THR A 204 15.87 -19.85 15.50
N ASP A 205 17.04 -19.39 15.87
CA ASP A 205 17.32 -18.89 17.22
C ASP A 205 17.70 -17.42 17.25
N PHE A 206 18.42 -16.93 16.21
CA PHE A 206 18.97 -15.58 16.19
C PHE A 206 18.80 -14.92 14.83
N ILE A 207 18.62 -13.60 14.85
CA ILE A 207 18.68 -12.72 13.69
C ILE A 207 19.77 -11.69 13.92
N ASN A 208 20.64 -11.48 12.94
CA ASN A 208 21.61 -10.42 12.93
C ASN A 208 21.08 -9.25 12.09
N ILE A 209 21.35 -8.03 12.56
CA ILE A 209 21.14 -6.81 11.79
C ILE A 209 22.48 -6.35 11.24
N ASP A 210 22.63 -6.31 9.93
CA ASP A 210 23.77 -5.70 9.25
C ASP A 210 23.44 -4.23 8.99
N SER A 211 24.03 -3.36 9.81
CA SER A 211 23.85 -1.91 9.76
C SER A 211 24.97 -1.23 10.53
N ASN A 212 25.38 -0.05 10.08
CA ASN A 212 26.33 0.79 10.84
C ASN A 212 25.61 1.69 11.87
N GLN A 213 24.26 1.73 11.85
CA GLN A 213 23.47 2.55 12.76
C GLN A 213 23.47 2.00 14.19
N GLU A 214 23.40 2.88 15.18
CA GLU A 214 23.08 2.52 16.55
C GLU A 214 21.61 2.14 16.69
N ILE A 215 21.33 1.15 17.54
CA ILE A 215 19.97 0.67 17.77
C ILE A 215 19.33 1.54 18.87
N TRP A 216 18.36 2.38 18.51
CA TRP A 216 17.57 3.14 19.48
C TRP A 216 16.13 2.62 19.61
N LYS A 217 15.67 1.82 18.63
CA LYS A 217 14.34 1.18 18.67
C LYS A 217 14.42 -0.21 18.06
N LEU A 218 13.95 -1.21 18.80
CA LEU A 218 13.88 -2.59 18.34
C LEU A 218 12.60 -3.25 18.86
N GLN A 219 11.76 -3.71 17.92
CA GLN A 219 10.51 -4.37 18.24
C GLN A 219 10.26 -5.52 17.28
N ILE A 220 9.71 -6.62 17.77
CA ILE A 220 9.16 -7.69 16.95
C ILE A 220 7.65 -7.53 16.94
N ILE A 221 7.05 -7.57 15.76
CA ILE A 221 5.62 -7.41 15.57
C ILE A 221 5.06 -8.72 15.02
N LYS A 222 4.08 -9.28 15.73
CA LYS A 222 3.34 -10.47 15.27
C LYS A 222 2.33 -10.06 14.19
N MET A 223 1.90 -11.03 13.39
CA MET A 223 0.91 -10.80 12.32
C MET A 223 -0.48 -10.36 12.84
N ASN A 224 -0.76 -10.52 14.13
CA ASN A 224 -1.95 -9.98 14.78
C ASN A 224 -1.79 -8.53 15.29
N GLY A 225 -0.63 -7.89 15.04
CA GLY A 225 -0.32 -6.52 15.47
C GLY A 225 0.28 -6.41 16.88
N GLU A 226 0.39 -7.51 17.63
CA GLU A 226 1.02 -7.52 18.95
C GLU A 226 2.51 -7.17 18.83
N LYS A 227 2.97 -6.23 19.65
CA LYS A 227 4.35 -5.74 19.65
C LYS A 227 5.12 -6.30 20.84
N ILE A 228 6.24 -6.91 20.57
CA ILE A 228 7.21 -7.40 21.55
C ILE A 228 8.39 -6.46 21.53
N ASN A 229 8.62 -5.73 22.64
CA ASN A 229 9.80 -4.89 22.77
C ASN A 229 11.01 -5.77 23.05
N VAL A 230 12.05 -5.60 22.28
CA VAL A 230 13.33 -6.28 22.45
C VAL A 230 14.34 -5.24 22.96
N LEU A 231 14.99 -5.54 24.06
CA LEU A 231 16.03 -4.64 24.56
C LEU A 231 17.24 -4.69 23.60
N PRO A 232 17.70 -3.55 23.07
CA PRO A 232 18.78 -3.50 22.11
C PRO A 232 20.13 -3.70 22.83
N VAL A 233 20.49 -4.94 23.11
CA VAL A 233 21.78 -5.27 23.74
C VAL A 233 22.88 -5.49 22.70
N SER A 234 22.48 -5.88 21.47
CA SER A 234 23.42 -6.12 20.37
C SER A 234 22.66 -6.18 19.02
N LYS A 235 23.40 -6.20 17.91
CA LYS A 235 22.85 -6.44 16.56
C LYS A 235 22.48 -7.92 16.31
N ASN A 236 22.68 -8.78 17.30
CA ASN A 236 22.26 -10.17 17.31
C ASN A 236 21.03 -10.29 18.21
N ILE A 237 19.89 -10.65 17.66
CA ILE A 237 18.59 -10.67 18.31
C ILE A 237 18.20 -12.12 18.55
N ASP A 238 18.00 -12.48 19.82
CA ASP A 238 17.42 -13.78 20.18
C ASP A 238 15.94 -13.81 19.80
N VAL A 239 15.56 -14.76 18.96
CA VAL A 239 14.18 -15.04 18.52
C VAL A 239 13.77 -16.47 18.87
N SER A 240 14.55 -17.20 19.69
CA SER A 240 14.28 -18.58 20.06
C SER A 240 12.95 -18.76 20.81
N PHE A 241 12.52 -17.72 21.52
CA PHE A 241 11.27 -17.69 22.28
C PHE A 241 10.01 -17.54 21.43
N LEU A 242 10.16 -17.24 20.13
CA LEU A 242 9.04 -17.09 19.21
C LEU A 242 8.58 -18.46 18.69
N SER A 243 7.28 -18.60 18.50
CA SER A 243 6.71 -19.75 17.78
C SER A 243 7.05 -19.69 16.30
N ASN A 244 7.03 -20.81 15.59
CA ASN A 244 7.20 -20.84 14.15
C ASN A 244 6.14 -19.95 13.47
N GLY A 245 6.55 -19.09 12.58
CA GLY A 245 5.64 -18.14 11.93
C GLY A 245 6.33 -17.00 11.22
N ILE A 246 5.52 -16.06 10.74
CA ILE A 246 5.98 -14.83 10.08
C ILE A 246 5.89 -13.69 11.09
N TYR A 247 6.95 -12.87 11.10
CA TYR A 247 7.11 -11.72 11.99
C TYR A 247 7.68 -10.54 11.24
N ILE A 248 7.48 -9.35 11.79
CA ILE A 248 8.12 -8.11 11.33
C ILE A 248 9.08 -7.65 12.42
N LEU A 249 10.32 -7.42 12.07
CA LEU A 249 11.32 -6.76 12.89
C LEU A 249 11.30 -5.26 12.58
N ASN A 250 10.98 -4.44 13.55
CA ASN A 250 11.12 -2.99 13.47
C ASN A 250 12.43 -2.58 14.12
N PHE A 251 13.37 -2.13 13.30
CA PHE A 251 14.65 -1.58 13.71
C PHE A 251 14.73 -0.11 13.30
N ASN A 252 14.76 0.80 14.25
CA ASN A 252 14.88 2.25 14.03
C ASN A 252 13.85 2.81 13.02
N ASN A 253 12.61 2.27 13.01
CA ASN A 253 11.56 2.51 12.02
C ASN A 253 11.79 1.91 10.63
N TYR A 254 12.82 1.10 10.43
CA TYR A 254 12.91 0.20 9.29
C TYR A 254 12.23 -1.12 9.62
N PHE A 255 11.48 -1.68 8.70
CA PHE A 255 10.65 -2.87 8.92
C PHE A 255 11.14 -4.01 8.04
N PHE A 256 11.47 -5.13 8.65
CA PHE A 256 11.99 -6.32 7.99
C PHE A 256 11.11 -7.52 8.31
N LYS A 257 10.60 -8.18 7.28
CA LYS A 257 9.90 -9.45 7.45
C LYS A 257 10.90 -10.57 7.66
N PHE A 258 10.63 -11.43 8.62
CA PHE A 258 11.37 -12.68 8.79
C PHE A 258 10.47 -13.87 9.10
N ILE A 259 10.99 -15.06 8.82
CA ILE A 259 10.34 -16.33 9.06
C ILE A 259 11.08 -17.04 10.20
N LYS A 260 10.36 -17.33 11.29
CA LYS A 260 10.82 -18.17 12.38
C LYS A 260 10.49 -19.62 12.04
N LYS A 261 11.48 -20.50 12.13
CA LYS A 261 11.36 -21.97 11.96
C LYS A 261 11.59 -22.69 13.27
#